data_37c320d345d25e56af6f39163cc66cef
#
_entry.id   37c320d345d25e56af6f39163cc66cef
#
_cell.length_a   1.000
_cell.length_b   1.000
_cell.length_c   1.000
_cell.angle_alpha   90.00
_cell.angle_beta   90.00
_cell.angle_gamma   90.00
#
_symmetry.space_group_name_H-M   'P 1'
#
loop_
_entity.id
_entity.type
_entity.pdbx_description
1 polymer ?
#
loop_
_entity_poly.entity_id
_entity_poly.type
_entity_poly.pdbx_seq_one_letter_code
_entity_poly.pdbx_strand_id
1 'polypeptide(L)'
;MNNIHKTALIGTGYWGSIIANTLIKITKKKIIIYDKLKENSSLLKQKFKNRILVAKNCNEIFKNQRIENIILATHPSVNYNLGKRALLFKKNLFVEKPIVTNQKQLSELIKLSKKNNKILMGGYIYLYNSYIKKIKTIIKKGELGQVKYIEIQRKNLGPIRNEIDSHFDLGSHDLSILKFLFNKKMKITNLIKRNILKKNISDITSINLNIGNIKCEIISSWLNPTKERKIMIIGSKKMLLFDEMNDSNKLRILNKFA
;
A
#
# COMPACT_ATOMS: atom_id res chain seq x y z
N MET A 1 -9.49 -29.64 -19.36
CA MET A 1 -9.19 -29.61 -17.93
C MET A 1 -9.14 -28.18 -17.43
N ASN A 2 -9.97 -27.88 -16.55
CA ASN A 2 -10.29 -26.71 -15.71
C ASN A 2 -9.41 -25.45 -15.80
N ASN A 3 -9.72 -24.60 -16.80
CA ASN A 3 -9.27 -23.22 -16.91
C ASN A 3 -10.03 -22.28 -15.93
N ILE A 4 -10.32 -22.77 -14.72
CA ILE A 4 -11.23 -22.10 -13.82
C ILE A 4 -10.47 -21.14 -12.92
N HIS A 5 -11.07 -19.96 -12.81
CA HIS A 5 -10.49 -18.81 -12.11
C HIS A 5 -10.51 -19.06 -10.63
N LYS A 6 -9.30 -19.01 -10.04
CA LYS A 6 -9.14 -18.96 -8.59
C LYS A 6 -9.16 -17.55 -8.03
N THR A 7 -9.13 -16.52 -8.90
CA THR A 7 -8.93 -15.12 -8.49
C THR A 7 -9.99 -14.21 -9.10
N ALA A 8 -10.58 -13.37 -8.25
CA ALA A 8 -11.47 -12.29 -8.65
C ALA A 8 -10.91 -10.93 -8.20
N LEU A 9 -11.16 -9.90 -9.02
CA LEU A 9 -10.82 -8.51 -8.75
C LEU A 9 -12.11 -7.70 -8.65
N ILE A 10 -12.30 -7.02 -7.53
CA ILE A 10 -13.40 -6.08 -7.27
C ILE A 10 -12.82 -4.68 -7.24
N GLY A 11 -13.37 -3.79 -8.07
CA GLY A 11 -12.84 -2.46 -8.35
C GLY A 11 -11.88 -2.50 -9.54
N THR A 12 -12.30 -1.90 -10.65
CA THR A 12 -11.56 -1.89 -11.92
C THR A 12 -11.26 -0.47 -12.42
N GLY A 13 -11.26 0.50 -11.49
CA GLY A 13 -10.78 1.85 -11.73
C GLY A 13 -9.27 1.89 -12.02
N TYR A 14 -8.63 3.02 -11.81
CA TYR A 14 -7.20 3.23 -12.15
C TYR A 14 -6.29 2.10 -11.62
N TRP A 15 -6.25 1.87 -10.30
CA TRP A 15 -5.40 0.82 -9.72
C TRP A 15 -5.88 -0.59 -10.05
N GLY A 16 -7.19 -0.81 -10.09
CA GLY A 16 -7.74 -2.10 -10.49
C GLY A 16 -7.37 -2.50 -11.92
N SER A 17 -7.29 -1.55 -12.84
CA SER A 17 -6.84 -1.80 -14.22
C SER A 17 -5.37 -2.22 -14.28
N ILE A 18 -4.51 -1.61 -13.46
CA ILE A 18 -3.08 -1.98 -13.35
C ILE A 18 -2.94 -3.39 -12.78
N ILE A 19 -3.72 -3.71 -11.73
CA ILE A 19 -3.73 -5.05 -11.12
C ILE A 19 -4.25 -6.08 -12.12
N ALA A 20 -5.34 -5.79 -12.83
CA ALA A 20 -5.87 -6.68 -13.87
C ALA A 20 -4.82 -6.99 -14.94
N ASN A 21 -4.13 -5.96 -15.43
CA ASN A 21 -3.05 -6.11 -16.41
C ASN A 21 -1.91 -7.01 -15.88
N THR A 22 -1.54 -6.84 -14.62
CA THR A 22 -0.52 -7.66 -13.96
C THR A 22 -0.98 -9.11 -13.83
N LEU A 23 -2.21 -9.34 -13.35
CA LEU A 23 -2.79 -10.68 -13.21
C LEU A 23 -2.82 -11.42 -14.55
N ILE A 24 -3.21 -10.75 -15.63
CA ILE A 24 -3.24 -11.32 -16.98
C ILE A 24 -1.84 -11.75 -17.45
N LYS A 25 -0.79 -11.00 -17.07
CA LYS A 25 0.60 -11.34 -17.41
C LYS A 25 1.14 -12.53 -16.63
N ILE A 26 0.83 -12.62 -15.34
CA ILE A 26 1.39 -13.66 -14.47
C ILE A 26 0.58 -14.97 -14.43
N THR A 27 -0.67 -14.98 -14.92
CA THR A 27 -1.48 -16.20 -14.97
C THR A 27 -1.97 -16.48 -16.38
N LYS A 28 -1.99 -17.75 -16.78
CA LYS A 28 -2.62 -18.20 -18.04
C LYS A 28 -4.15 -18.35 -17.90
N LYS A 29 -4.69 -18.28 -16.69
CA LYS A 29 -6.12 -18.44 -16.42
C LYS A 29 -6.89 -17.15 -16.64
N LYS A 30 -8.19 -17.23 -16.95
CA LYS A 30 -9.08 -16.07 -17.01
C LYS A 30 -9.26 -15.52 -15.58
N ILE A 31 -9.46 -14.27 -15.36
CA ILE A 31 -9.82 -13.65 -14.08
C ILE A 31 -11.27 -13.18 -14.11
N ILE A 32 -11.93 -13.19 -12.96
CA ILE A 32 -13.28 -12.64 -12.81
C ILE A 32 -13.12 -11.22 -12.27
N ILE A 33 -13.83 -10.26 -12.86
CA ILE A 33 -13.81 -8.88 -12.41
C ILE A 33 -15.23 -8.38 -12.12
N TYR A 34 -15.31 -7.38 -11.23
CA TYR A 34 -16.54 -6.63 -10.98
C TYR A 34 -16.20 -5.17 -10.62
N ASP A 35 -17.00 -4.25 -11.14
CA ASP A 35 -17.02 -2.85 -10.72
C ASP A 35 -18.46 -2.36 -10.62
N LYS A 36 -18.71 -1.43 -9.68
CA LYS A 36 -20.02 -0.76 -9.58
C LYS A 36 -20.34 0.04 -10.85
N LEU A 37 -19.31 0.67 -11.44
CA LEU A 37 -19.39 1.35 -12.72
C LEU A 37 -19.11 0.33 -13.83
N LYS A 38 -20.16 -0.09 -14.53
CA LYS A 38 -20.08 -1.13 -15.59
C LYS A 38 -19.07 -0.77 -16.69
N GLU A 39 -18.90 0.50 -16.99
CA GLU A 39 -17.96 1.02 -17.99
C GLU A 39 -16.54 0.57 -17.71
N ASN A 40 -16.07 0.67 -16.47
CA ASN A 40 -14.72 0.25 -16.07
C ASN A 40 -14.47 -1.24 -16.38
N SER A 41 -15.45 -2.09 -16.05
CA SER A 41 -15.34 -3.53 -16.33
C SER A 41 -15.41 -3.83 -17.83
N SER A 42 -16.23 -3.08 -18.57
CA SER A 42 -16.39 -3.22 -20.01
C SER A 42 -15.12 -2.88 -20.76
N LEU A 43 -14.44 -1.78 -20.40
CA LEU A 43 -13.14 -1.39 -20.97
C LEU A 43 -12.08 -2.49 -20.80
N LEU A 44 -11.98 -3.07 -19.62
CA LEU A 44 -11.06 -4.17 -19.38
C LEU A 44 -11.46 -5.45 -20.14
N LYS A 45 -12.75 -5.71 -20.26
CA LYS A 45 -13.26 -6.84 -21.04
C LYS A 45 -12.94 -6.71 -22.53
N GLN A 46 -13.10 -5.51 -23.09
CA GLN A 46 -12.71 -5.22 -24.48
C GLN A 46 -11.22 -5.42 -24.70
N LYS A 47 -10.39 -4.86 -23.77
CA LYS A 47 -8.93 -4.94 -23.84
C LYS A 47 -8.40 -6.38 -23.77
N PHE A 48 -8.95 -7.20 -22.89
CA PHE A 48 -8.42 -8.54 -22.60
C PHE A 48 -9.31 -9.69 -23.09
N LYS A 49 -10.43 -9.36 -23.76
CA LYS A 49 -11.34 -10.31 -24.44
C LYS A 49 -11.63 -11.58 -23.61
N ASN A 50 -11.18 -12.71 -24.09
CA ASN A 50 -11.43 -14.02 -23.47
C ASN A 50 -10.69 -14.27 -22.16
N ARG A 51 -9.78 -13.38 -21.74
CA ARG A 51 -9.02 -13.50 -20.51
C ARG A 51 -9.77 -12.95 -19.28
N ILE A 52 -10.86 -12.20 -19.50
CA ILE A 52 -11.67 -11.59 -18.45
C ILE A 52 -13.13 -12.07 -18.55
N LEU A 53 -13.69 -12.44 -17.39
CA LEU A 53 -15.12 -12.62 -17.18
C LEU A 53 -15.63 -11.52 -16.27
N VAL A 54 -16.74 -10.90 -16.63
CA VAL A 54 -17.39 -9.86 -15.82
C VAL A 54 -18.50 -10.49 -15.01
N ALA A 55 -18.43 -10.40 -13.69
CA ALA A 55 -19.50 -10.83 -12.79
C ALA A 55 -20.67 -9.83 -12.80
N LYS A 56 -21.89 -10.31 -12.64
CA LYS A 56 -23.09 -9.47 -12.57
C LYS A 56 -23.13 -8.63 -11.29
N ASN A 57 -22.62 -9.19 -10.19
CA ASN A 57 -22.55 -8.53 -8.89
C ASN A 57 -21.51 -9.20 -7.97
N CYS A 58 -21.19 -8.55 -6.83
CA CYS A 58 -20.25 -9.10 -5.85
C CYS A 58 -20.72 -10.42 -5.23
N ASN A 59 -22.03 -10.68 -5.11
CA ASN A 59 -22.53 -11.91 -4.51
C ASN A 59 -22.14 -13.13 -5.34
N GLU A 60 -22.16 -13.01 -6.65
CA GLU A 60 -21.71 -14.06 -7.57
C GLU A 60 -20.24 -14.43 -7.28
N ILE A 61 -19.39 -13.42 -7.04
CA ILE A 61 -17.98 -13.66 -6.70
C ILE A 61 -17.84 -14.36 -5.35
N PHE A 62 -18.50 -13.85 -4.30
CA PHE A 62 -18.36 -14.42 -2.96
C PHE A 62 -18.87 -15.86 -2.86
N LYS A 63 -20.02 -16.15 -3.49
CA LYS A 63 -20.66 -17.49 -3.46
C LYS A 63 -19.97 -18.52 -4.34
N ASN A 64 -19.17 -18.09 -5.32
CA ASN A 64 -18.52 -19.01 -6.25
C ASN A 64 -17.42 -19.81 -5.52
N GLN A 65 -17.65 -21.10 -5.34
CA GLN A 65 -16.73 -22.03 -4.66
C GLN A 65 -15.37 -22.16 -5.37
N ARG A 66 -15.31 -21.88 -6.67
CA ARG A 66 -14.09 -21.98 -7.48
C ARG A 66 -13.15 -20.78 -7.28
N ILE A 67 -13.65 -19.65 -6.74
CA ILE A 67 -12.85 -18.50 -6.40
C ILE A 67 -12.23 -18.73 -5.02
N GLU A 68 -10.90 -18.70 -4.95
CA GLU A 68 -10.12 -18.82 -3.70
C GLU A 68 -9.61 -17.47 -3.21
N ASN A 69 -9.31 -16.56 -4.14
CA ASN A 69 -8.64 -15.29 -3.87
C ASN A 69 -9.49 -14.13 -4.35
N ILE A 70 -9.66 -13.13 -3.50
CA ILE A 70 -10.32 -11.87 -3.82
C ILE A 70 -9.33 -10.74 -3.65
N ILE A 71 -9.27 -9.88 -4.67
CA ILE A 71 -8.48 -8.65 -4.67
C ILE A 71 -9.47 -7.49 -4.63
N LEU A 72 -9.31 -6.60 -3.67
CA LEU A 72 -10.08 -5.36 -3.58
C LEU A 72 -9.18 -4.19 -3.99
N ALA A 73 -9.56 -3.53 -5.08
CA ALA A 73 -8.99 -2.25 -5.52
C ALA A 73 -10.09 -1.18 -5.55
N THR A 74 -10.86 -1.15 -4.47
CA THR A 74 -12.04 -0.31 -4.27
C THR A 74 -11.71 0.89 -3.38
N HIS A 75 -12.68 1.79 -3.25
CA HIS A 75 -12.58 2.92 -2.34
C HIS A 75 -12.47 2.44 -0.87
N PRO A 76 -11.64 3.07 -0.02
CA PRO A 76 -11.42 2.64 1.36
C PRO A 76 -12.70 2.49 2.20
N SER A 77 -13.72 3.32 1.96
CA SER A 77 -15.00 3.28 2.69
C SER A 77 -15.77 1.96 2.54
N VAL A 78 -15.55 1.22 1.45
CA VAL A 78 -16.25 -0.06 1.20
C VAL A 78 -15.36 -1.28 1.47
N ASN A 79 -14.06 -1.09 1.64
CA ASN A 79 -13.08 -2.17 1.82
C ASN A 79 -13.41 -3.07 3.02
N TYR A 80 -13.84 -2.48 4.14
CA TYR A 80 -14.20 -3.25 5.33
C TYR A 80 -15.34 -4.23 5.05
N ASN A 81 -16.45 -3.74 4.50
CA ASN A 81 -17.64 -4.57 4.27
C ASN A 81 -17.36 -5.67 3.24
N LEU A 82 -16.68 -5.34 2.14
CA LEU A 82 -16.30 -6.32 1.12
C LEU A 82 -15.28 -7.33 1.65
N GLY A 83 -14.28 -6.86 2.40
CA GLY A 83 -13.26 -7.71 3.00
C GLY A 83 -13.82 -8.66 4.06
N LYS A 84 -14.70 -8.16 4.95
CA LYS A 84 -15.41 -9.00 5.92
C LYS A 84 -16.18 -10.11 5.23
N ARG A 85 -16.93 -9.78 4.17
CA ARG A 85 -17.67 -10.78 3.38
C ARG A 85 -16.74 -11.79 2.72
N ALA A 86 -15.65 -11.34 2.07
CA ALA A 86 -14.68 -12.24 1.48
C ALA A 86 -14.14 -13.28 2.49
N LEU A 87 -13.77 -12.81 3.69
CA LEU A 87 -13.26 -13.68 4.75
C LEU A 87 -14.32 -14.61 5.33
N LEU A 88 -15.58 -14.16 5.48
CA LEU A 88 -16.71 -15.01 5.91
C LEU A 88 -17.00 -16.11 4.88
N PHE A 89 -16.87 -15.82 3.59
CA PHE A 89 -16.94 -16.82 2.51
C PHE A 89 -15.64 -17.63 2.34
N LYS A 90 -14.75 -17.58 3.33
CA LYS A 90 -13.49 -18.35 3.37
C LYS A 90 -12.59 -18.12 2.16
N LYS A 91 -12.49 -16.86 1.68
CA LYS A 91 -11.60 -16.46 0.59
C LYS A 91 -10.33 -15.82 1.15
N ASN A 92 -9.18 -16.02 0.49
CA ASN A 92 -8.00 -15.21 0.71
C ASN A 92 -8.28 -13.80 0.21
N LEU A 93 -7.75 -12.80 0.90
CA LEU A 93 -8.07 -11.41 0.65
C LEU A 93 -6.81 -10.56 0.50
N PHE A 94 -6.66 -9.93 -0.66
CA PHE A 94 -5.76 -8.81 -0.88
C PHE A 94 -6.58 -7.52 -0.95
N VAL A 95 -6.13 -6.48 -0.27
CA VAL A 95 -6.78 -5.15 -0.28
C VAL A 95 -5.77 -4.07 -0.60
N GLU A 96 -6.08 -3.22 -1.58
CA GLU A 96 -5.28 -2.03 -1.82
C GLU A 96 -5.26 -1.11 -0.59
N LYS A 97 -4.15 -0.39 -0.49
CA LYS A 97 -3.96 0.54 0.64
C LYS A 97 -4.87 1.81 0.50
N PRO A 98 -5.34 2.36 1.62
CA PRO A 98 -5.36 1.76 2.94
C PRO A 98 -6.37 0.61 3.01
N ILE A 99 -6.03 -0.47 3.73
CA ILE A 99 -6.94 -1.61 3.90
C ILE A 99 -8.27 -1.15 4.46
N VAL A 100 -8.20 -0.38 5.54
CA VAL A 100 -9.28 0.35 6.19
C VAL A 100 -8.69 1.58 6.89
N THR A 101 -9.53 2.52 7.28
CA THR A 101 -9.12 3.72 8.03
C THR A 101 -9.42 3.63 9.53
N ASN A 102 -10.06 2.56 9.97
CA ASN A 102 -10.48 2.34 11.35
C ASN A 102 -9.79 1.11 11.95
N GLN A 103 -9.13 1.30 13.11
CA GLN A 103 -8.37 0.25 13.79
C GLN A 103 -9.25 -0.93 14.26
N LYS A 104 -10.48 -0.68 14.72
CA LYS A 104 -11.41 -1.74 15.15
C LYS A 104 -11.77 -2.63 13.95
N GLN A 105 -12.07 -2.02 12.80
CA GLN A 105 -12.36 -2.75 11.55
C GLN A 105 -11.17 -3.60 11.10
N LEU A 106 -9.93 -3.06 11.17
CA LEU A 106 -8.73 -3.84 10.84
C LEU A 106 -8.56 -5.03 11.76
N SER A 107 -8.73 -4.82 13.06
CA SER A 107 -8.62 -5.88 14.07
C SER A 107 -9.65 -7.00 13.84
N GLU A 108 -10.86 -6.64 13.43
CA GLU A 108 -11.89 -7.64 13.09
C GLU A 108 -11.54 -8.44 11.84
N LEU A 109 -11.07 -7.79 10.77
CA LEU A 109 -10.62 -8.49 9.57
C LEU A 109 -9.44 -9.45 9.87
N ILE A 110 -8.50 -9.04 10.72
CA ILE A 110 -7.39 -9.90 11.16
C ILE A 110 -7.91 -11.10 11.96
N LYS A 111 -8.86 -10.89 12.89
CA LYS A 111 -9.46 -12.00 13.65
C LYS A 111 -10.19 -12.98 12.72
N LEU A 112 -10.97 -12.47 11.78
CA LEU A 112 -11.69 -13.31 10.81
C LEU A 112 -10.74 -14.09 9.89
N SER A 113 -9.67 -13.48 9.40
CA SER A 113 -8.69 -14.16 8.56
C SER A 113 -8.04 -15.33 9.31
N LYS A 114 -7.65 -15.11 10.57
CA LYS A 114 -7.07 -16.15 11.42
C LYS A 114 -8.09 -17.26 11.73
N LYS A 115 -9.32 -16.90 12.15
CA LYS A 115 -10.39 -17.87 12.45
C LYS A 115 -10.69 -18.78 11.27
N ASN A 116 -10.68 -18.25 10.05
CA ASN A 116 -10.99 -19.00 8.84
C ASN A 116 -9.75 -19.60 8.15
N ASN A 117 -8.55 -19.44 8.73
CA ASN A 117 -7.28 -19.85 8.14
C ASN A 117 -7.10 -19.31 6.70
N LYS A 118 -7.34 -17.99 6.53
CA LYS A 118 -7.21 -17.30 5.25
C LYS A 118 -6.20 -16.16 5.34
N ILE A 119 -5.58 -15.87 4.20
CA ILE A 119 -4.61 -14.79 4.09
C ILE A 119 -5.37 -13.45 4.02
N LEU A 120 -4.92 -12.49 4.82
CA LEU A 120 -5.25 -11.06 4.66
C LEU A 120 -3.96 -10.31 4.34
N MET A 121 -3.89 -9.69 3.18
CA MET A 121 -2.71 -8.99 2.68
C MET A 121 -3.07 -7.57 2.24
N GLY A 122 -2.26 -6.58 2.61
CA GLY A 122 -2.39 -5.20 2.15
C GLY A 122 -1.46 -4.86 0.99
N GLY A 123 -1.90 -3.99 0.09
CA GLY A 123 -1.19 -3.54 -1.10
C GLY A 123 0.00 -2.60 -0.83
N TYR A 124 0.90 -2.94 0.09
CA TYR A 124 2.08 -2.14 0.42
C TYR A 124 3.25 -2.46 -0.52
N ILE A 125 3.21 -1.94 -1.73
CA ILE A 125 4.13 -2.26 -2.84
C ILE A 125 5.61 -2.00 -2.52
N TYR A 126 5.92 -1.02 -1.67
CA TYR A 126 7.30 -0.68 -1.30
C TYR A 126 8.03 -1.81 -0.58
N LEU A 127 7.33 -2.75 0.06
CA LEU A 127 7.94 -3.91 0.69
C LEU A 127 8.62 -4.86 -0.32
N TYR A 128 8.26 -4.73 -1.58
CA TYR A 128 8.81 -5.51 -2.70
C TYR A 128 9.85 -4.73 -3.51
N ASN A 129 10.03 -3.43 -3.25
CA ASN A 129 11.02 -2.59 -3.91
C ASN A 129 12.45 -3.07 -3.61
N SER A 130 13.27 -3.24 -4.65
CA SER A 130 14.64 -3.76 -4.53
C SER A 130 15.54 -2.86 -3.69
N TYR A 131 15.40 -1.54 -3.80
CA TYR A 131 16.18 -0.58 -3.00
C TYR A 131 15.78 -0.63 -1.52
N ILE A 132 14.48 -0.74 -1.19
CA ILE A 132 14.03 -0.90 0.20
C ILE A 132 14.58 -2.20 0.81
N LYS A 133 14.61 -3.28 0.05
CA LYS A 133 15.25 -4.54 0.47
C LYS A 133 16.75 -4.37 0.67
N LYS A 134 17.43 -3.63 -0.22
CA LYS A 134 18.86 -3.33 -0.09
C LYS A 134 19.15 -2.47 1.15
N ILE A 135 18.33 -1.44 1.42
CA ILE A 135 18.43 -0.63 2.64
C ILE A 135 18.32 -1.51 3.89
N LYS A 136 17.35 -2.44 3.92
CA LYS A 136 17.22 -3.40 5.03
C LYS A 136 18.48 -4.23 5.24
N THR A 137 19.10 -4.68 4.16
CA THR A 137 20.35 -5.46 4.21
C THR A 137 21.51 -4.63 4.77
N ILE A 138 21.66 -3.37 4.31
CA ILE A 138 22.68 -2.42 4.79
C ILE A 138 22.53 -2.19 6.29
N ILE A 139 21.30 -1.92 6.76
CA ILE A 139 21.01 -1.73 8.20
C ILE A 139 21.34 -3.01 8.98
N LYS A 140 20.92 -4.19 8.48
CA LYS A 140 21.15 -5.47 9.16
C LYS A 140 22.65 -5.83 9.25
N LYS A 141 23.44 -5.48 8.24
CA LYS A 141 24.90 -5.66 8.25
C LYS A 141 25.64 -4.68 9.16
N GLY A 142 24.95 -3.66 9.72
CA GLY A 142 25.56 -2.64 10.56
C GLY A 142 26.47 -1.66 9.82
N GLU A 143 26.35 -1.56 8.49
CA GLU A 143 27.20 -0.67 7.67
C GLU A 143 27.05 0.80 8.05
N LEU A 144 25.87 1.23 8.53
CA LEU A 144 25.61 2.58 9.00
C LEU A 144 26.03 2.78 10.49
N GLY A 145 26.43 1.71 11.19
CA GLY A 145 26.53 1.71 12.63
C GLY A 145 25.14 1.73 13.28
N GLN A 146 25.05 2.32 14.47
CA GLN A 146 23.77 2.47 15.16
C GLN A 146 22.94 3.56 14.50
N VAL A 147 21.78 3.20 13.96
CA VAL A 147 20.83 4.18 13.37
C VAL A 147 20.30 5.10 14.48
N LYS A 148 20.37 6.41 14.27
CA LYS A 148 19.97 7.46 15.22
C LYS A 148 18.73 8.21 14.77
N TYR A 149 18.63 8.52 13.46
CA TYR A 149 17.57 9.35 12.90
C TYR A 149 17.16 8.86 11.51
N ILE A 150 15.89 9.01 11.20
CA ILE A 150 15.33 8.70 9.87
C ILE A 150 14.38 9.81 9.50
N GLU A 151 14.54 10.33 8.30
CA GLU A 151 13.59 11.24 7.68
C GLU A 151 13.05 10.63 6.39
N ILE A 152 11.74 10.68 6.20
CA ILE A 152 11.07 10.24 4.98
C ILE A 152 10.22 11.37 4.44
N GLN A 153 10.43 11.71 3.18
CA GLN A 153 9.66 12.72 2.47
C GLN A 153 8.93 12.08 1.31
N ARG A 154 7.59 12.24 1.32
CA ARG A 154 6.72 11.79 0.25
C ARG A 154 5.78 12.91 -0.14
N LYS A 155 6.15 13.66 -1.18
CA LYS A 155 5.49 14.89 -1.57
C LYS A 155 5.23 14.89 -3.08
N ASN A 156 4.14 15.50 -3.52
CA ASN A 156 3.80 15.71 -4.93
C ASN A 156 2.64 16.71 -5.07
N LEU A 157 2.43 17.20 -6.27
CA LEU A 157 1.22 17.94 -6.60
C LEU A 157 0.11 16.95 -6.97
N GLY A 158 -0.97 16.93 -6.17
CA GLY A 158 -2.14 16.08 -6.35
C GLY A 158 -1.89 14.58 -6.56
N PRO A 159 -2.92 13.79 -6.82
CA PRO A 159 -4.33 14.15 -6.68
C PRO A 159 -4.73 14.38 -5.23
N ILE A 160 -5.47 15.46 -4.99
CA ILE A 160 -5.98 15.81 -3.67
C ILE A 160 -7.19 14.93 -3.37
N ARG A 161 -7.18 14.25 -2.21
CA ARG A 161 -8.27 13.37 -1.79
C ARG A 161 -9.35 14.16 -1.03
N ASN A 162 -10.57 13.63 -1.04
CA ASN A 162 -11.72 14.27 -0.38
C ASN A 162 -12.11 13.59 0.94
N GLU A 163 -11.55 12.43 1.26
CA GLU A 163 -12.04 11.57 2.34
C GLU A 163 -10.95 11.08 3.28
N ILE A 164 -9.68 11.22 2.92
CA ILE A 164 -8.55 10.80 3.73
C ILE A 164 -7.44 11.85 3.69
N ASP A 165 -6.71 11.98 4.77
CA ASP A 165 -5.56 12.87 4.90
C ASP A 165 -4.33 12.38 4.10
N SER A 166 -3.39 13.28 3.81
CA SER A 166 -2.14 12.96 3.09
C SER A 166 -1.31 11.85 3.77
N HIS A 167 -1.35 11.74 5.11
CA HIS A 167 -0.65 10.66 5.80
C HIS A 167 -1.26 9.27 5.57
N PHE A 168 -2.58 9.16 5.40
CA PHE A 168 -3.21 7.88 5.03
C PHE A 168 -2.91 7.50 3.58
N ASP A 169 -2.96 8.48 2.67
CA ASP A 169 -2.70 8.20 1.26
C ASP A 169 -1.21 7.97 0.97
N LEU A 170 -0.35 8.85 1.46
CA LEU A 170 1.10 8.83 1.18
C LEU A 170 1.90 8.19 2.32
N GLY A 171 1.76 8.69 3.54
CA GLY A 171 2.57 8.28 4.70
C GLY A 171 2.35 6.83 5.16
N SER A 172 1.23 6.22 4.80
CA SER A 172 0.97 4.79 5.08
C SER A 172 2.03 3.86 4.45
N HIS A 173 2.55 4.23 3.27
CA HIS A 173 3.68 3.54 2.65
C HIS A 173 4.93 3.64 3.52
N ASP A 174 5.21 4.83 4.04
CA ASP A 174 6.43 5.12 4.80
C ASP A 174 6.41 4.45 6.17
N LEU A 175 5.26 4.41 6.83
CA LEU A 175 5.05 3.60 8.03
C LEU A 175 5.28 2.11 7.76
N SER A 176 4.80 1.61 6.62
CA SER A 176 5.03 0.21 6.22
C SER A 176 6.51 -0.09 5.94
N ILE A 177 7.24 0.85 5.32
CA ILE A 177 8.68 0.77 5.10
C ILE A 177 9.41 0.71 6.45
N LEU A 178 9.14 1.63 7.37
CA LEU A 178 9.77 1.63 8.70
C LEU A 178 9.51 0.33 9.46
N LYS A 179 8.27 -0.17 9.43
CA LYS A 179 7.93 -1.46 10.03
C LYS A 179 8.72 -2.62 9.40
N PHE A 180 8.87 -2.61 8.08
CA PHE A 180 9.64 -3.63 7.35
C PHE A 180 11.14 -3.57 7.68
N LEU A 181 11.72 -2.36 7.75
CA LEU A 181 13.14 -2.19 8.01
C LEU A 181 13.53 -2.66 9.41
N PHE A 182 12.74 -2.30 10.44
CA PHE A 182 13.13 -2.49 11.84
C PHE A 182 12.35 -3.57 12.56
N ASN A 183 11.17 -3.95 12.10
CA ASN A 183 10.25 -4.92 12.74
C ASN A 183 10.03 -4.69 14.25
N LYS A 184 10.09 -3.45 14.71
CA LYS A 184 9.90 -3.03 16.10
C LYS A 184 8.59 -2.26 16.26
N LYS A 185 8.17 -2.06 17.52
CA LYS A 185 7.03 -1.20 17.85
C LYS A 185 7.39 0.25 17.53
N MET A 186 6.47 0.95 16.89
CA MET A 186 6.56 2.39 16.60
C MET A 186 5.67 3.14 17.60
N LYS A 187 6.18 4.23 18.17
CA LYS A 187 5.42 5.11 19.07
C LYS A 187 5.36 6.49 18.42
N ILE A 188 4.19 6.88 17.95
CA ILE A 188 3.96 8.24 17.45
C ILE A 188 4.07 9.20 18.64
N THR A 189 4.91 10.21 18.50
CA THR A 189 5.13 11.26 19.53
C THR A 189 4.41 12.55 19.19
N ASN A 190 4.27 12.85 17.89
CA ASN A 190 3.55 14.03 17.43
C ASN A 190 2.97 13.80 16.03
N LEU A 191 1.83 14.43 15.74
CA LEU A 191 1.20 14.47 14.42
C LEU A 191 0.75 15.90 14.15
N ILE A 192 1.45 16.57 13.25
CA ILE A 192 1.11 17.91 12.80
C ILE A 192 0.29 17.78 11.51
N LYS A 193 -0.89 18.40 11.52
CA LYS A 193 -1.81 18.43 10.39
C LYS A 193 -1.98 19.87 9.91
N ARG A 194 -1.90 20.08 8.59
CA ARG A 194 -2.15 21.38 7.96
C ARG A 194 -3.22 21.20 6.88
N ASN A 195 -4.30 21.93 7.06
CA ASN A 195 -5.47 21.93 6.21
C ASN A 195 -5.44 23.23 5.40
N ILE A 196 -4.81 23.22 4.26
CA ILE A 196 -4.59 24.41 3.42
C ILE A 196 -5.77 24.64 2.49
N LEU A 197 -6.19 23.60 1.78
CA LEU A 197 -7.25 23.68 0.78
C LEU A 197 -8.64 23.36 1.33
N LYS A 198 -8.74 22.50 2.35
CA LYS A 198 -10.01 22.02 2.91
C LYS A 198 -9.97 21.96 4.43
N LYS A 199 -11.03 22.45 5.09
CA LYS A 199 -11.09 22.52 6.57
C LYS A 199 -10.86 21.19 7.29
N ASN A 200 -11.32 20.06 6.73
CA ASN A 200 -11.38 18.78 7.43
C ASN A 200 -10.40 17.73 6.90
N ILE A 201 -9.55 18.08 5.95
CA ILE A 201 -8.61 17.16 5.30
C ILE A 201 -7.25 17.80 5.28
N SER A 202 -6.26 17.07 5.76
CA SER A 202 -4.90 17.58 5.86
C SER A 202 -4.11 17.30 4.59
N ASP A 203 -3.80 18.36 3.87
CA ASP A 203 -3.02 18.33 2.64
C ASP A 203 -1.55 18.08 2.90
N ILE A 204 -1.07 18.57 4.06
CA ILE A 204 0.31 18.40 4.52
C ILE A 204 0.26 17.81 5.93
N THR A 205 1.05 16.76 6.15
CA THR A 205 1.18 16.13 7.47
C THR A 205 2.64 15.83 7.79
N SER A 206 3.04 16.04 9.06
CA SER A 206 4.31 15.57 9.61
C SER A 206 4.02 14.65 10.79
N ILE A 207 4.57 13.43 10.72
CA ILE A 207 4.48 12.43 11.79
C ILE A 207 5.87 12.27 12.41
N ASN A 208 5.99 12.62 13.69
CA ASN A 208 7.17 12.30 14.48
C ASN A 208 6.90 11.02 15.28
N LEU A 209 7.82 10.08 15.21
CA LEU A 209 7.71 8.80 15.91
C LEU A 209 9.06 8.25 16.35
N ASN A 210 9.04 7.36 17.32
CA ASN A 210 10.21 6.65 17.81
C ASN A 210 10.10 5.14 17.51
N ILE A 211 11.23 4.54 17.12
CA ILE A 211 11.42 3.09 16.97
C ILE A 211 12.52 2.67 17.95
N GLY A 212 12.16 2.37 19.20
CA GLY A 212 13.13 2.30 20.29
C GLY A 212 13.81 3.67 20.46
N ASN A 213 15.14 3.72 20.36
CA ASN A 213 15.94 4.96 20.46
C ASN A 213 16.09 5.72 19.12
N ILE A 214 15.54 5.19 18.01
CA ILE A 214 15.61 5.85 16.71
C ILE A 214 14.49 6.89 16.62
N LYS A 215 14.86 8.14 16.37
CA LYS A 215 13.89 9.21 16.08
C LYS A 215 13.56 9.21 14.58
N CYS A 216 12.29 9.33 14.25
CA CYS A 216 11.83 9.30 12.85
C CYS A 216 10.86 10.45 12.59
N GLU A 217 10.99 11.05 11.41
CA GLU A 217 10.03 12.00 10.86
C GLU A 217 9.54 11.55 9.48
N ILE A 218 8.23 11.64 9.26
CA ILE A 218 7.59 11.37 7.95
C ILE A 218 6.83 12.62 7.54
N ILE A 219 7.19 13.20 6.39
CA ILE A 219 6.51 14.35 5.82
C ILE A 219 5.76 13.93 4.57
N SER A 220 4.44 14.12 4.56
CA SER A 220 3.56 13.80 3.44
C SER A 220 2.84 15.05 2.96
N SER A 221 2.84 15.31 1.66
CA SER A 221 2.18 16.49 1.09
C SER A 221 1.63 16.23 -0.31
N TRP A 222 0.43 16.74 -0.58
CA TRP A 222 -0.13 16.84 -1.92
C TRP A 222 0.11 18.20 -2.59
N LEU A 223 0.71 19.15 -1.86
CA LEU A 223 0.90 20.53 -2.28
C LEU A 223 2.37 20.87 -2.55
N ASN A 224 3.14 19.89 -3.00
CA ASN A 224 4.53 20.11 -3.37
C ASN A 224 4.67 20.19 -4.90
N PRO A 225 5.27 21.25 -5.45
CA PRO A 225 5.36 21.42 -6.91
C PRO A 225 6.20 20.34 -7.58
N THR A 226 7.15 19.75 -6.86
CA THR A 226 7.99 18.66 -7.34
C THR A 226 7.61 17.36 -6.68
N LYS A 227 7.79 16.24 -7.40
CA LYS A 227 7.59 14.91 -6.84
C LYS A 227 8.84 14.50 -6.07
N GLU A 228 8.67 14.25 -4.76
CA GLU A 228 9.76 13.81 -3.88
C GLU A 228 9.41 12.48 -3.23
N ARG A 229 10.36 11.57 -3.25
CA ARG A 229 10.30 10.24 -2.65
C ARG A 229 11.67 9.92 -2.07
N LYS A 230 11.94 10.45 -0.86
CA LYS A 230 13.26 10.40 -0.24
C LYS A 230 13.22 9.71 1.11
N ILE A 231 14.26 8.94 1.40
CA ILE A 231 14.54 8.36 2.71
C ILE A 231 15.98 8.70 3.07
N MET A 232 16.16 9.44 4.15
CA MET A 232 17.47 9.73 4.74
C MET A 232 17.60 8.95 6.05
N ILE A 233 18.73 8.26 6.23
CA ILE A 233 19.04 7.52 7.44
C ILE A 233 20.39 7.98 7.96
N ILE A 234 20.42 8.46 9.21
CA ILE A 234 21.64 8.88 9.89
C ILE A 234 22.04 7.78 10.87
N GLY A 235 23.16 7.16 10.61
CA GLY A 235 23.80 6.20 11.51
C GLY A 235 24.96 6.80 12.30
N SER A 236 25.54 6.03 13.22
CA SER A 236 26.72 6.46 13.98
C SER A 236 28.01 6.46 13.16
N LYS A 237 28.07 5.69 12.08
CA LYS A 237 29.24 5.57 11.20
C LYS A 237 29.04 6.26 9.85
N LYS A 238 27.88 6.07 9.22
CA LYS A 238 27.59 6.54 7.86
C LYS A 238 26.17 7.04 7.78
N MET A 239 25.87 7.81 6.72
CA MET A 239 24.54 8.21 6.32
C MET A 239 24.12 7.46 5.05
N LEU A 240 22.82 7.29 4.87
CA LEU A 240 22.24 6.73 3.66
C LEU A 240 21.17 7.69 3.15
N LEU A 241 21.20 7.96 1.83
CA LEU A 241 20.16 8.68 1.14
C LEU A 241 19.60 7.79 0.01
N PHE A 242 18.30 7.52 0.06
CA PHE A 242 17.54 6.96 -1.04
C PHE A 242 16.66 8.06 -1.63
N ASP A 243 16.80 8.31 -2.92
CA ASP A 243 15.95 9.23 -3.69
C ASP A 243 15.40 8.47 -4.91
N GLU A 244 14.11 8.10 -4.84
CA GLU A 244 13.46 7.34 -5.90
C GLU A 244 13.37 8.11 -7.21
N MET A 245 13.41 9.45 -7.13
CA MET A 245 13.31 10.33 -8.30
C MET A 245 14.64 10.61 -8.99
N ASN A 246 15.75 10.17 -8.41
CA ASN A 246 17.08 10.30 -9.00
C ASN A 246 17.41 9.07 -9.85
N ASP A 247 17.29 9.17 -11.17
CA ASP A 247 17.45 8.01 -12.05
C ASP A 247 18.90 7.50 -12.15
N SER A 248 19.88 8.35 -11.97
CA SER A 248 21.31 7.98 -12.08
C SER A 248 21.87 7.34 -10.80
N ASN A 249 21.43 7.80 -9.62
CA ASN A 249 21.99 7.37 -8.35
C ASN A 249 20.95 7.37 -7.22
N LYS A 250 20.02 6.41 -7.29
CA LYS A 250 18.89 6.31 -6.35
C LYS A 250 19.31 6.04 -4.89
N LEU A 251 20.42 5.36 -4.67
CA LEU A 251 20.86 4.97 -3.33
C LEU A 251 22.32 5.31 -3.11
N ARG A 252 22.58 6.19 -2.17
CA ARG A 252 23.92 6.67 -1.81
C ARG A 252 24.21 6.37 -0.35
N ILE A 253 25.45 5.96 -0.07
CA ILE A 253 25.99 5.86 1.28
C ILE A 253 27.09 6.91 1.37
N LEU A 254 27.03 7.75 2.37
CA LEU A 254 27.91 8.89 2.60
C LEU A 254 28.66 8.69 3.91
N ASN A 255 29.93 9.06 3.96
CA ASN A 255 30.66 9.14 5.21
C ASN A 255 30.03 10.23 6.08
N LYS A 256 30.07 10.06 7.40
CA LYS A 256 29.36 10.96 8.33
C LYS A 256 29.94 12.36 8.37
N PHE A 257 31.23 12.46 8.13
CA PHE A 257 31.96 13.73 8.06
C PHE A 257 32.80 13.71 6.78
N ALA A 258 32.60 14.70 5.95
CA ALA A 258 33.52 15.03 4.87
C ALA A 258 34.65 15.85 5.45
#